data_a2d18911a4499b289a3312d346c57754
#
_entry.id   a2d18911a4499b289a3312d346c57754
#
_cell.length_a   1.000
_cell.length_b   1.000
_cell.length_c   1.000
_cell.angle_alpha   90.00
_cell.angle_beta   90.00
_cell.angle_gamma   90.00
#
_symmetry.space_group_name_H-M   'P 1'
#
loop_
_entity.id
_entity.type
_entity.pdbx_description
1 polymer ?
#
loop_
_entity_poly.entity_id
_entity_poly.type
_entity_poly.pdbx_seq_one_letter_code
_entity_poly.pdbx_strand_id
1 'polypeptide(L)'
;MKTLIHILLGTLLFAGSCSDEMPVCTPAVHGPRHVTFTFSCDALPGTRAVADESRVEDINLYLFPANDAPARHVYAASQRTVALELPDGRYTLYAVANLGTDTGPLPEAEVRALRSAWNPDGSDSGTLPMSAMRTFTVRGTTQIAIELVRAVAKVDFSYTVAADFSRSLSVRSVRLCNVPRFAALFGEGRITADGECAATEAFPADDDGYSAVYYLPENLSLIHI
;
A
#
# COMPACT_ATOMS: atom_id res chain seq x y z
N MET A 1 18.82 -100.26 -39.87
CA MET A 1 19.06 -99.12 -40.24
C MET A 1 18.35 -98.11 -39.29
N LYS A 2 19.15 -97.47 -38.51
CA LYS A 2 18.67 -96.75 -37.31
C LYS A 2 18.83 -95.24 -37.50
N THR A 3 17.76 -94.54 -37.55
CA THR A 3 17.72 -93.09 -37.63
C THR A 3 17.81 -92.51 -36.23
N LEU A 4 18.85 -91.72 -36.01
CA LEU A 4 19.05 -90.97 -34.76
C LEU A 4 18.44 -89.54 -34.89
N ILE A 5 17.44 -89.23 -34.11
CA ILE A 5 16.84 -87.91 -34.04
C ILE A 5 17.56 -87.16 -32.95
N HIS A 6 18.23 -86.08 -33.33
CA HIS A 6 18.80 -85.13 -32.34
C HIS A 6 17.77 -84.02 -32.07
N ILE A 7 17.28 -83.97 -30.82
CA ILE A 7 16.47 -82.88 -30.33
C ILE A 7 17.35 -81.74 -29.84
N LEU A 8 17.37 -80.63 -30.53
CA LEU A 8 18.07 -79.42 -30.14
C LEU A 8 17.15 -78.57 -29.22
N LEU A 9 17.48 -78.54 -27.94
CA LEU A 9 16.80 -77.80 -26.95
C LEU A 9 17.30 -76.34 -26.98
N GLY A 10 16.56 -75.46 -27.64
CA GLY A 10 16.85 -74.01 -27.68
C GLY A 10 16.37 -73.34 -26.43
N THR A 11 17.28 -72.90 -25.57
CA THR A 11 17.02 -72.04 -24.42
C THR A 11 16.82 -70.61 -24.90
N LEU A 12 15.59 -70.12 -24.82
CA LEU A 12 15.22 -68.75 -25.12
C LEU A 12 15.46 -67.88 -23.85
N LEU A 13 16.54 -67.11 -23.87
CA LEU A 13 16.81 -66.09 -22.83
C LEU A 13 15.92 -64.88 -23.10
N PHE A 14 14.89 -64.71 -22.29
CA PHE A 14 14.14 -63.44 -22.18
C PHE A 14 14.99 -62.45 -21.40
N ALA A 15 15.64 -61.53 -22.09
CA ALA A 15 16.18 -60.32 -21.46
C ALA A 15 15.02 -59.38 -21.21
N GLY A 16 14.49 -59.40 -19.96
CA GLY A 16 13.53 -58.39 -19.46
C GLY A 16 14.29 -57.05 -19.30
N SER A 17 14.12 -56.18 -20.27
CA SER A 17 14.51 -54.76 -20.10
C SER A 17 13.52 -54.12 -19.15
N CYS A 18 13.89 -54.02 -17.86
CA CYS A 18 13.22 -53.07 -16.95
C CYS A 18 13.67 -51.65 -17.37
N SER A 19 12.86 -50.99 -18.14
CA SER A 19 12.91 -49.54 -18.22
C SER A 19 12.36 -49.00 -16.91
N ASP A 20 13.24 -48.63 -15.98
CA ASP A 20 12.94 -47.74 -14.89
C ASP A 20 12.55 -46.37 -15.49
N GLU A 21 11.31 -46.22 -15.94
CA GLU A 21 10.70 -44.92 -16.09
C GLU A 21 10.55 -44.34 -14.67
N MET A 22 11.53 -43.52 -14.26
CA MET A 22 11.34 -42.66 -13.11
C MET A 22 10.06 -41.90 -13.35
N PRO A 23 9.09 -41.91 -12.41
CA PRO A 23 7.91 -41.05 -12.52
C PRO A 23 8.41 -39.61 -12.61
N VAL A 24 8.23 -38.99 -13.78
CA VAL A 24 8.40 -37.56 -13.93
C VAL A 24 7.40 -36.94 -12.95
N CYS A 25 7.90 -36.45 -11.81
CA CYS A 25 7.12 -35.67 -10.89
C CYS A 25 6.71 -34.39 -11.64
N THR A 26 5.63 -34.47 -12.37
CA THR A 26 4.96 -33.29 -12.89
C THR A 26 4.61 -32.46 -11.66
N PRO A 27 5.13 -31.23 -11.49
CA PRO A 27 4.73 -30.40 -10.36
C PRO A 27 3.23 -30.27 -10.44
N ALA A 28 2.54 -30.67 -9.36
CA ALA A 28 1.09 -30.55 -9.27
C ALA A 28 0.76 -29.09 -9.52
N VAL A 29 0.10 -28.79 -10.63
CA VAL A 29 -0.44 -27.46 -10.92
C VAL A 29 -1.56 -27.27 -9.92
N HIS A 30 -1.22 -26.69 -8.78
CA HIS A 30 -2.19 -26.31 -7.79
C HIS A 30 -3.02 -25.15 -8.35
N GLY A 31 -4.34 -25.29 -8.32
CA GLY A 31 -5.26 -24.21 -8.69
C GLY A 31 -5.05 -22.95 -7.85
N PRO A 32 -5.71 -21.84 -8.21
CA PRO A 32 -5.63 -20.59 -7.45
C PRO A 32 -5.94 -20.80 -5.97
N ARG A 33 -5.27 -20.04 -5.10
CA ARG A 33 -5.42 -20.10 -3.64
C ARG A 33 -6.27 -18.95 -3.16
N HIS A 34 -7.11 -19.22 -2.19
CA HIS A 34 -7.87 -18.17 -1.52
C HIS A 34 -6.93 -17.33 -0.62
N VAL A 35 -6.82 -16.04 -0.93
CA VAL A 35 -5.99 -15.08 -0.20
C VAL A 35 -6.87 -13.95 0.32
N THR A 36 -6.81 -13.70 1.62
CA THR A 36 -7.55 -12.63 2.28
C THR A 36 -6.59 -11.56 2.76
N PHE A 37 -6.80 -10.33 2.32
CA PHE A 37 -6.09 -9.13 2.78
C PHE A 37 -6.96 -8.41 3.80
N THR A 38 -6.38 -8.07 4.95
CA THR A 38 -7.03 -7.25 5.99
C THR A 38 -6.23 -5.98 6.19
N PHE A 39 -6.89 -4.83 6.06
CA PHE A 39 -6.27 -3.51 6.14
C PHE A 39 -6.55 -2.87 7.49
N SER A 40 -5.51 -2.34 8.12
CA SER A 40 -5.59 -1.59 9.37
C SER A 40 -4.76 -0.31 9.25
N CYS A 41 -5.11 0.67 10.07
CA CYS A 41 -4.30 1.86 10.28
C CYS A 41 -4.28 2.14 11.79
N ASP A 42 -3.09 2.37 12.34
CA ASP A 42 -2.95 2.70 13.74
C ASP A 42 -3.57 4.06 14.06
N ALA A 43 -4.28 4.14 15.19
CA ALA A 43 -4.74 5.40 15.71
C ALA A 43 -3.55 6.23 16.21
N LEU A 44 -3.50 7.52 15.87
CA LEU A 44 -2.51 8.43 16.45
C LEU A 44 -2.84 8.67 17.92
N PRO A 45 -1.85 8.59 18.84
CA PRO A 45 -2.09 8.84 20.25
C PRO A 45 -2.54 10.29 20.51
N GLY A 46 -3.66 10.43 21.17
CA GLY A 46 -4.08 11.44 22.11
C GLY A 46 -3.95 12.93 21.78
N THR A 47 -4.43 13.42 20.61
CA THR A 47 -4.60 14.85 20.35
C THR A 47 -5.95 15.12 19.73
N ARG A 48 -6.43 16.38 19.75
CA ARG A 48 -7.68 16.77 19.07
C ARG A 48 -7.65 16.31 17.63
N ALA A 49 -8.46 15.29 17.30
CA ALA A 49 -8.65 14.87 15.93
C ALA A 49 -9.71 15.74 15.28
N VAL A 50 -9.40 16.34 14.15
CA VAL A 50 -10.38 17.07 13.31
C VAL A 50 -11.07 16.06 12.38
N ALA A 51 -10.43 14.92 12.11
CA ALA A 51 -10.91 13.86 11.24
C ALA A 51 -10.83 12.50 11.94
N ASP A 52 -11.60 11.52 11.48
CA ASP A 52 -11.36 10.11 11.83
C ASP A 52 -10.11 9.63 11.11
N GLU A 53 -8.95 9.80 11.79
CA GLU A 53 -7.62 9.54 11.25
C GLU A 53 -7.38 8.06 10.90
N SER A 54 -8.24 7.16 11.34
CA SER A 54 -8.16 5.72 11.06
C SER A 54 -9.17 5.24 10.03
N ARG A 55 -10.01 6.14 9.52
CA ARG A 55 -11.09 5.78 8.60
C ARG A 55 -10.55 5.37 7.23
N VAL A 56 -11.02 4.24 6.74
CA VAL A 56 -10.77 3.73 5.39
C VAL A 56 -12.09 3.68 4.66
N GLU A 57 -12.25 4.52 3.64
CA GLU A 57 -13.47 4.62 2.83
C GLU A 57 -13.36 3.82 1.53
N ASP A 58 -12.20 3.80 0.93
CA ASP A 58 -11.93 3.04 -0.28
C ASP A 58 -10.49 2.52 -0.30
N ILE A 59 -10.25 1.48 -1.08
CA ILE A 59 -8.93 0.91 -1.30
C ILE A 59 -8.77 0.58 -2.78
N ASN A 60 -7.71 1.08 -3.39
CA ASN A 60 -7.16 0.59 -4.64
C ASN A 60 -6.02 -0.38 -4.32
N LEU A 61 -6.19 -1.64 -4.68
CA LEU A 61 -5.24 -2.71 -4.43
C LEU A 61 -4.61 -3.17 -5.74
N TYR A 62 -3.30 -3.10 -5.83
CA TYR A 62 -2.51 -3.56 -6.97
C TYR A 62 -1.63 -4.73 -6.56
N LEU A 63 -1.60 -5.77 -7.37
CA LEU A 63 -0.82 -6.97 -7.17
C LEU A 63 0.04 -7.23 -8.40
N PHE A 64 1.35 -7.17 -8.22
CA PHE A 64 2.34 -7.45 -9.26
C PHE A 64 3.02 -8.77 -8.94
N PRO A 65 2.77 -9.83 -9.74
CA PRO A 65 3.46 -11.09 -9.59
C PRO A 65 4.93 -10.97 -9.99
N ALA A 66 5.81 -11.72 -9.32
CA ALA A 66 7.25 -11.70 -9.63
C ALA A 66 7.61 -12.46 -10.93
N ASN A 67 6.64 -13.13 -11.54
CA ASN A 67 6.74 -13.77 -12.85
C ASN A 67 5.99 -12.94 -13.91
N ASP A 68 6.02 -13.38 -15.17
CA ASP A 68 5.37 -12.70 -16.29
C ASP A 68 3.83 -12.80 -16.30
N ALA A 69 3.21 -13.19 -15.18
CA ALA A 69 1.76 -13.20 -15.07
C ALA A 69 1.20 -11.76 -15.03
N PRO A 70 -0.02 -11.53 -15.52
CA PRO A 70 -0.60 -10.20 -15.54
C PRO A 70 -0.82 -9.65 -14.13
N ALA A 71 -0.53 -8.36 -13.97
CA ALA A 71 -0.87 -7.62 -12.77
C ALA A 71 -2.39 -7.59 -12.54
N ARG A 72 -2.81 -7.47 -11.29
CA ARG A 72 -4.23 -7.37 -10.92
C ARG A 72 -4.48 -6.08 -10.18
N HIS A 73 -5.60 -5.46 -10.48
CA HIS A 73 -6.14 -4.31 -9.76
C HIS A 73 -7.52 -4.66 -9.21
N VAL A 74 -7.80 -4.20 -7.99
CA VAL A 74 -9.11 -4.33 -7.35
C VAL A 74 -9.42 -3.03 -6.61
N TYR A 75 -10.59 -2.48 -6.87
CA TYR A 75 -11.16 -1.39 -6.09
C TYR A 75 -12.19 -1.92 -5.10
N ALA A 76 -12.09 -1.52 -3.85
CA ALA A 76 -13.00 -1.90 -2.78
C ALA A 76 -13.48 -0.65 -2.02
N ALA A 77 -14.77 -0.32 -2.17
CA ALA A 77 -15.39 0.76 -1.42
C ALA A 77 -15.92 0.27 -0.07
N SER A 78 -15.66 1.02 1.00
CA SER A 78 -16.16 0.78 2.37
C SER A 78 -15.83 -0.60 2.94
N GLN A 79 -14.73 -1.21 2.51
CA GLN A 79 -14.29 -2.53 2.96
C GLN A 79 -12.86 -2.49 3.45
N ARG A 80 -12.63 -3.10 4.63
CA ARG A 80 -11.28 -3.31 5.18
C ARG A 80 -10.73 -4.73 4.93
N THR A 81 -11.47 -5.53 4.18
CA THR A 81 -11.07 -6.89 3.85
C THR A 81 -11.36 -7.16 2.38
N VAL A 82 -10.36 -7.66 1.66
CA VAL A 82 -10.46 -8.04 0.25
C VAL A 82 -10.02 -9.49 0.12
N ALA A 83 -10.86 -10.33 -0.48
CA ALA A 83 -10.57 -11.74 -0.74
C ALA A 83 -10.40 -11.98 -2.24
N LEU A 84 -9.34 -12.66 -2.63
CA LEU A 84 -8.99 -12.94 -4.03
C LEU A 84 -8.51 -14.39 -4.19
N GLU A 85 -8.68 -14.90 -5.40
CA GLU A 85 -8.05 -16.14 -5.83
C GLU A 85 -6.75 -15.82 -6.58
N LEU A 86 -5.60 -16.26 -6.02
CA LEU A 86 -4.27 -16.02 -6.58
C LEU A 86 -3.52 -17.33 -6.81
N PRO A 87 -2.81 -17.50 -7.92
CA PRO A 87 -1.85 -18.59 -8.11
C PRO A 87 -0.76 -18.60 -7.04
N ASP A 88 -0.18 -19.78 -6.79
CA ASP A 88 1.02 -19.86 -5.97
C ASP A 88 2.15 -19.03 -6.61
N GLY A 89 2.85 -18.23 -5.79
CA GLY A 89 3.90 -17.34 -6.29
C GLY A 89 4.24 -16.20 -5.34
N ARG A 90 5.24 -15.42 -5.72
CA ARG A 90 5.65 -14.20 -5.02
C ARG A 90 4.99 -12.99 -5.67
N TYR A 91 4.51 -12.08 -4.84
CA TYR A 91 3.81 -10.87 -5.26
C TYR A 91 4.36 -9.63 -4.55
N THR A 92 4.34 -8.50 -5.25
CA THR A 92 4.43 -7.18 -4.63
C THR A 92 3.04 -6.56 -4.63
N LEU A 93 2.59 -6.16 -3.46
CA LEU A 93 1.32 -5.49 -3.23
C LEU A 93 1.57 -4.01 -3.02
N TYR A 94 0.76 -3.19 -3.66
CA TYR A 94 0.58 -1.77 -3.35
C TYR A 94 -0.88 -1.55 -3.01
N ALA A 95 -1.15 -0.96 -1.86
CA ALA A 95 -2.48 -0.55 -1.44
C ALA A 95 -2.51 0.96 -1.27
N VAL A 96 -3.55 1.59 -1.79
CA VAL A 96 -3.81 3.01 -1.63
C VAL A 96 -5.23 3.18 -1.14
N ALA A 97 -5.41 3.88 -0.03
CA ALA A 97 -6.71 4.13 0.58
C ALA A 97 -7.08 5.61 0.58
N ASN A 98 -8.38 5.88 0.55
CA ASN A 98 -8.97 7.22 0.63
C ASN A 98 -8.62 8.13 -0.55
N LEU A 99 -8.62 7.59 -1.77
CA LEU A 99 -8.54 8.40 -2.99
C LEU A 99 -9.91 8.90 -3.46
N GLY A 100 -11.00 8.30 -2.97
CA GLY A 100 -12.36 8.64 -3.38
C GLY A 100 -12.73 8.16 -4.78
N THR A 101 -11.84 7.43 -5.47
CA THR A 101 -12.05 7.00 -6.85
C THR A 101 -11.33 5.68 -7.16
N ASP A 102 -11.91 4.93 -8.09
CA ASP A 102 -11.25 3.80 -8.74
C ASP A 102 -10.23 4.33 -9.76
N THR A 103 -8.95 4.08 -9.53
CA THR A 103 -7.88 4.52 -10.44
C THR A 103 -7.69 3.61 -11.64
N GLY A 104 -8.35 2.44 -11.65
CA GLY A 104 -8.16 1.43 -12.68
C GLY A 104 -6.80 0.72 -12.61
N PRO A 105 -6.54 -0.23 -13.52
CA PRO A 105 -5.26 -0.90 -13.63
C PRO A 105 -4.16 0.05 -14.13
N LEU A 106 -3.05 0.12 -13.40
CA LEU A 106 -1.89 0.95 -13.74
C LEU A 106 -0.62 0.08 -13.80
N PRO A 107 0.37 0.45 -14.62
CA PRO A 107 1.72 -0.11 -14.56
C PRO A 107 2.36 0.16 -13.19
N GLU A 108 3.26 -0.72 -12.74
CA GLU A 108 3.88 -0.60 -11.41
C GLU A 108 4.60 0.74 -11.21
N ALA A 109 5.28 1.25 -12.23
CA ALA A 109 5.96 2.54 -12.17
C ALA A 109 4.99 3.71 -11.93
N GLU A 110 3.79 3.66 -12.53
CA GLU A 110 2.75 4.66 -12.32
C GLU A 110 2.14 4.53 -10.91
N VAL A 111 1.93 3.31 -10.41
CA VAL A 111 1.47 3.09 -9.04
C VAL A 111 2.46 3.68 -8.03
N ARG A 112 3.76 3.47 -8.22
CA ARG A 112 4.82 4.00 -7.35
C ARG A 112 4.91 5.53 -7.39
N ALA A 113 4.47 6.16 -8.48
CA ALA A 113 4.44 7.61 -8.65
C ALA A 113 3.10 8.24 -8.25
N LEU A 114 2.14 7.46 -7.74
CA LEU A 114 0.82 7.97 -7.35
C LEU A 114 0.92 9.07 -6.29
N ARG A 115 0.12 10.09 -6.48
CA ARG A 115 -0.04 11.23 -5.58
C ARG A 115 -1.52 11.48 -5.34
N SER A 116 -1.87 11.91 -4.14
CA SER A 116 -3.20 12.42 -3.81
C SER A 116 -3.17 13.94 -3.77
N ALA A 117 -4.10 14.61 -4.44
CA ALA A 117 -4.28 16.05 -4.25
C ALA A 117 -4.60 16.31 -2.78
N TRP A 118 -4.02 17.36 -2.21
CA TRP A 118 -4.15 17.66 -0.81
C TRP A 118 -4.36 19.16 -0.57
N ASN A 119 -5.36 19.46 0.23
CA ASN A 119 -5.60 20.82 0.71
C ASN A 119 -5.19 20.93 2.20
N PRO A 120 -4.19 21.76 2.52
CA PRO A 120 -3.64 21.86 3.87
C PRO A 120 -4.64 22.36 4.93
N ASP A 121 -5.68 23.08 4.54
CA ASP A 121 -6.70 23.62 5.46
C ASP A 121 -7.68 22.54 5.98
N GLY A 122 -7.51 21.29 5.49
CA GLY A 122 -8.32 20.15 5.96
C GLY A 122 -9.79 20.21 5.56
N SER A 123 -10.18 21.14 4.68
CA SER A 123 -11.59 21.34 4.31
C SER A 123 -12.17 20.21 3.46
N ASP A 124 -11.33 19.35 2.88
CA ASP A 124 -11.78 18.54 1.74
C ASP A 124 -12.35 17.17 2.04
N SER A 125 -12.08 16.48 3.14
CA SER A 125 -12.62 15.11 3.15
C SER A 125 -12.83 14.40 4.47
N GLY A 126 -12.35 14.88 5.56
CA GLY A 126 -12.46 14.12 6.81
C GLY A 126 -11.72 12.77 6.82
N THR A 127 -11.11 12.36 5.71
CA THR A 127 -10.30 11.15 5.57
C THR A 127 -8.91 11.46 5.05
N LEU A 128 -7.90 10.74 5.55
CA LEU A 128 -6.50 10.97 5.19
C LEU A 128 -6.06 9.97 4.13
N PRO A 129 -5.31 10.38 3.09
CA PRO A 129 -4.73 9.47 2.13
C PRO A 129 -3.71 8.56 2.82
N MET A 130 -3.78 7.26 2.54
CA MET A 130 -2.92 6.25 3.14
C MET A 130 -2.39 5.30 2.07
N SER A 131 -1.25 4.69 2.35
CA SER A 131 -0.67 3.70 1.45
C SER A 131 0.07 2.60 2.19
N ALA A 132 0.27 1.47 1.53
CA ALA A 132 1.13 0.40 1.99
C ALA A 132 1.76 -0.32 0.81
N MET A 133 3.01 -0.75 0.98
CA MET A 133 3.69 -1.64 0.06
C MET A 133 4.16 -2.88 0.82
N ARG A 134 3.89 -4.07 0.28
CA ARG A 134 4.33 -5.33 0.90
C ARG A 134 4.65 -6.39 -0.15
N THR A 135 5.75 -7.11 0.06
CA THR A 135 6.04 -8.33 -0.69
C THR A 135 5.60 -9.55 0.13
N PHE A 136 4.97 -10.52 -0.52
CA PHE A 136 4.51 -11.75 0.12
C PHE A 136 4.58 -12.94 -0.85
N THR A 137 4.40 -14.15 -0.31
CA THR A 137 4.36 -15.38 -1.10
C THR A 137 3.08 -16.14 -0.80
N VAL A 138 2.37 -16.52 -1.85
CA VAL A 138 1.19 -17.38 -1.79
C VAL A 138 1.62 -18.83 -1.85
N ARG A 139 1.25 -19.60 -0.82
CA ARG A 139 1.42 -21.05 -0.74
C ARG A 139 0.24 -21.63 0.04
N GLY A 140 -0.84 -22.03 -0.65
CA GLY A 140 -2.09 -22.43 -0.01
C GLY A 140 -2.95 -21.24 0.44
N THR A 141 -4.00 -21.49 1.24
CA THR A 141 -4.85 -20.44 1.80
C THR A 141 -4.03 -19.53 2.70
N THR A 142 -4.10 -18.22 2.45
CA THR A 142 -3.22 -17.25 3.09
C THR A 142 -4.03 -16.06 3.59
N GLN A 143 -3.75 -15.61 4.82
CA GLN A 143 -4.24 -14.35 5.37
C GLN A 143 -3.09 -13.37 5.48
N ILE A 144 -3.28 -12.14 5.02
CA ILE A 144 -2.25 -11.10 4.98
C ILE A 144 -2.81 -9.85 5.63
N ALA A 145 -2.23 -9.47 6.76
CA ALA A 145 -2.50 -8.18 7.39
C ALA A 145 -1.65 -7.09 6.72
N ILE A 146 -2.27 -5.99 6.35
CA ILE A 146 -1.64 -4.83 5.72
C ILE A 146 -1.87 -3.63 6.63
N GLU A 147 -0.80 -3.05 7.09
CA GLU A 147 -0.81 -1.80 7.84
C GLU A 147 -0.68 -0.63 6.87
N LEU A 148 -1.70 0.22 6.84
CA LEU A 148 -1.73 1.44 6.03
C LEU A 148 -1.03 2.57 6.78
N VAL A 149 -0.14 3.27 6.09
CA VAL A 149 0.57 4.44 6.60
C VAL A 149 -0.01 5.70 5.97
N ARG A 150 -0.27 6.72 6.79
CA ARG A 150 -0.78 8.01 6.31
C ARG A 150 0.29 8.72 5.47
N ALA A 151 -0.15 9.32 4.37
CA ALA A 151 0.72 10.11 3.51
C ALA A 151 0.88 11.57 3.97
N VAL A 152 0.29 11.92 5.11
CA VAL A 152 0.34 13.24 5.72
C VAL A 152 0.70 13.16 7.19
N ALA A 153 1.44 14.16 7.69
CA ALA A 153 1.80 14.32 9.08
C ALA A 153 0.80 15.28 9.76
N LYS A 154 0.39 14.95 10.98
CA LYS A 154 -0.40 15.85 11.82
C LYS A 154 0.50 16.88 12.49
N VAL A 155 0.16 18.14 12.38
CA VAL A 155 0.81 19.25 13.06
C VAL A 155 -0.23 19.92 13.97
N ASP A 156 -0.01 19.84 15.28
CA ASP A 156 -0.78 20.56 16.27
C ASP A 156 -0.03 21.84 16.61
N PHE A 157 -0.58 22.96 16.19
CA PHE A 157 0.01 24.27 16.41
C PHE A 157 -0.81 25.03 17.43
N SER A 158 -0.15 25.51 18.49
CA SER A 158 -0.82 26.37 19.48
C SER A 158 0.12 27.45 19.99
N TYR A 159 -0.45 28.59 20.36
CA TYR A 159 0.23 29.60 21.17
C TYR A 159 -0.75 30.18 22.20
N THR A 160 -0.20 30.67 23.29
CA THR A 160 -0.94 31.41 24.32
C THR A 160 -0.15 32.67 24.68
N VAL A 161 -0.88 33.74 25.00
CA VAL A 161 -0.25 34.97 25.51
C VAL A 161 -0.10 34.86 27.03
N ALA A 162 1.09 35.12 27.55
CA ALA A 162 1.34 35.04 29.00
C ALA A 162 0.52 36.12 29.73
N ALA A 163 -0.13 35.75 30.84
CA ALA A 163 -1.00 36.64 31.60
C ALA A 163 -0.28 37.86 32.25
N ASP A 164 1.02 37.78 32.43
CA ASP A 164 1.87 38.82 32.97
C ASP A 164 2.45 39.78 31.91
N PHE A 165 2.07 39.56 30.63
CA PHE A 165 2.54 40.42 29.56
C PHE A 165 1.88 41.79 29.61
N SER A 166 2.66 42.81 29.98
CA SER A 166 2.18 44.18 30.25
C SER A 166 1.82 45.03 29.02
N ARG A 167 1.99 44.45 27.80
CA ARG A 167 1.69 45.14 26.55
C ARG A 167 0.65 44.29 25.78
N SER A 168 -0.29 44.96 25.11
CA SER A 168 -1.20 44.25 24.20
C SER A 168 -0.43 43.65 23.03
N LEU A 169 -0.50 42.34 22.90
CA LEU A 169 0.02 41.58 21.76
C LEU A 169 -1.19 41.02 21.00
N SER A 170 -1.24 41.24 19.70
CA SER A 170 -2.23 40.60 18.87
C SER A 170 -1.50 39.91 17.70
N VAL A 171 -1.71 38.59 17.53
CA VAL A 171 -1.25 37.84 16.38
C VAL A 171 -2.33 37.97 15.31
N ARG A 172 -2.01 38.60 14.18
CA ARG A 172 -2.99 38.86 13.12
C ARG A 172 -3.19 37.65 12.20
N SER A 173 -2.12 36.93 11.92
CA SER A 173 -2.20 35.73 11.07
C SER A 173 -1.05 34.77 11.37
N VAL A 174 -1.32 33.50 11.13
CA VAL A 174 -0.32 32.43 11.08
C VAL A 174 -0.29 31.90 9.65
N ARG A 175 0.90 31.81 9.06
CA ARG A 175 1.07 31.33 7.70
C ARG A 175 1.98 30.11 7.67
N LEU A 176 1.52 29.04 7.06
CA LEU A 176 2.32 27.89 6.71
C LEU A 176 2.82 28.04 5.26
N CYS A 177 4.11 28.08 5.07
CA CYS A 177 4.73 28.22 3.74
C CYS A 177 5.33 26.90 3.26
N ASN A 178 5.50 26.78 1.94
CA ASN A 178 6.07 25.59 1.30
C ASN A 178 5.31 24.30 1.59
N VAL A 179 4.00 24.39 1.66
CA VAL A 179 3.12 23.24 1.88
C VAL A 179 2.83 22.59 0.52
N PRO A 180 3.20 21.32 0.33
CA PRO A 180 2.91 20.62 -0.91
C PRO A 180 1.40 20.53 -1.19
N ARG A 181 1.01 20.66 -2.45
CA ARG A 181 -0.39 20.48 -2.91
C ARG A 181 -0.77 19.03 -3.14
N PHE A 182 0.20 18.12 -3.03
CA PHE A 182 0.01 16.70 -3.24
C PHE A 182 0.68 15.93 -2.12
N ALA A 183 0.01 14.91 -1.62
CA ALA A 183 0.60 13.89 -0.77
C ALA A 183 1.16 12.76 -1.62
N ALA A 184 2.45 12.48 -1.51
CA ALA A 184 3.08 11.33 -2.15
C ALA A 184 2.63 10.05 -1.43
N LEU A 185 2.14 9.06 -2.19
CA LEU A 185 1.67 7.80 -1.61
C LEU A 185 2.79 6.78 -1.45
N PHE A 186 3.81 6.87 -2.30
CA PHE A 186 5.01 6.06 -2.25
C PHE A 186 6.25 6.93 -2.47
N GLY A 187 7.43 6.41 -2.13
CA GLY A 187 8.66 7.19 -2.14
C GLY A 187 9.03 7.90 -3.45
N GLU A 188 8.58 7.37 -4.59
CA GLU A 188 8.85 7.97 -5.92
C GLU A 188 7.94 9.16 -6.25
N GLY A 189 6.81 9.29 -5.55
CA GLY A 189 5.88 10.42 -5.69
C GLY A 189 6.28 11.70 -4.95
N ARG A 190 7.43 11.70 -4.26
CA ARG A 190 7.85 12.82 -3.42
C ARG A 190 8.06 14.10 -4.22
N ILE A 191 7.62 15.21 -3.62
CA ILE A 191 7.70 16.55 -4.23
C ILE A 191 9.04 17.17 -3.86
N THR A 192 9.77 17.67 -4.87
CA THR A 192 11.06 18.31 -4.71
C THR A 192 11.11 19.73 -5.26
N ALA A 193 10.03 20.23 -5.89
CA ALA A 193 10.01 21.49 -6.61
C ALA A 193 9.06 22.52 -5.95
N ASP A 194 9.52 23.75 -5.85
CA ASP A 194 8.78 24.89 -5.27
C ASP A 194 7.47 25.22 -5.99
N GLY A 195 7.34 24.89 -7.26
CA GLY A 195 6.13 25.17 -8.05
C GLY A 195 4.88 24.36 -7.67
N GLU A 196 5.05 23.30 -6.87
CA GLU A 196 3.96 22.45 -6.39
C GLU A 196 3.55 22.79 -4.94
N CYS A 197 4.11 23.84 -4.35
CA CYS A 197 3.83 24.26 -2.99
C CYS A 197 2.95 25.50 -2.94
N ALA A 198 2.17 25.63 -1.89
CA ALA A 198 1.33 26.78 -1.60
C ALA A 198 1.62 27.33 -0.20
N ALA A 199 1.11 28.53 0.10
CA ALA A 199 1.01 29.02 1.45
C ALA A 199 -0.45 28.88 1.90
N THR A 200 -0.64 28.49 3.16
CA THR A 200 -1.96 28.53 3.81
C THR A 200 -1.93 29.52 4.96
N GLU A 201 -3.03 30.22 5.18
CA GLU A 201 -3.18 31.22 6.22
C GLU A 201 -4.29 30.82 7.17
N ALA A 202 -4.02 30.96 8.46
CA ALA A 202 -5.02 30.87 9.50
C ALA A 202 -5.03 32.17 10.32
N PHE A 203 -6.19 32.59 10.71
CA PHE A 203 -6.37 33.79 11.52
C PHE A 203 -6.72 33.38 12.93
N PRO A 204 -6.04 33.92 13.96
CA PRO A 204 -6.41 33.65 15.34
C PRO A 204 -7.80 34.19 15.64
N ALA A 205 -8.58 33.41 16.40
CA ALA A 205 -9.92 33.75 16.74
C ALA A 205 -10.01 34.74 17.93
N ASP A 206 -9.00 34.66 18.85
CA ASP A 206 -9.03 35.38 20.11
C ASP A 206 -7.66 35.98 20.48
N ASP A 207 -7.67 37.07 21.25
CA ASP A 207 -6.46 37.76 21.71
C ASP A 207 -5.64 36.92 22.73
N ASP A 208 -6.25 35.93 23.40
CA ASP A 208 -5.64 35.16 24.47
C ASP A 208 -4.84 33.93 23.97
N GLY A 209 -5.04 33.54 22.72
CA GLY A 209 -4.30 32.41 22.14
C GLY A 209 -4.97 31.83 20.88
N TYR A 210 -4.32 30.86 20.32
CA TYR A 210 -4.79 30.16 19.12
C TYR A 210 -4.37 28.68 19.15
N SER A 211 -5.23 27.82 18.65
CA SER A 211 -4.92 26.40 18.47
C SER A 211 -5.55 25.92 17.17
N ALA A 212 -4.73 25.29 16.33
CA ALA A 212 -5.18 24.67 15.09
C ALA A 212 -4.43 23.36 14.81
N VAL A 213 -5.09 22.44 14.12
CA VAL A 213 -4.53 21.20 13.65
C VAL A 213 -4.45 21.25 12.13
N TYR A 214 -3.27 20.94 11.61
CA TYR A 214 -3.00 20.84 10.18
C TYR A 214 -2.54 19.43 9.84
N TYR A 215 -2.87 18.96 8.64
CA TYR A 215 -2.33 17.73 8.08
C TYR A 215 -1.48 18.10 6.87
N LEU A 216 -0.18 17.86 6.95
CA LEU A 216 0.79 18.34 5.95
C LEU A 216 1.45 17.16 5.24
N PRO A 217 1.44 17.14 3.90
CA PRO A 217 2.24 16.19 3.13
C PRO A 217 3.73 16.34 3.43
N GLU A 218 4.48 15.24 3.27
CA GLU A 218 5.94 15.28 3.40
C GLU A 218 6.54 16.25 2.38
N ASN A 219 7.38 17.16 2.85
CA ASN A 219 8.13 18.09 2.02
C ASN A 219 9.63 17.80 2.15
N LEU A 220 10.31 17.51 1.03
CA LEU A 220 11.75 17.28 1.01
C LEU A 220 12.58 18.58 0.98
N SER A 221 11.96 19.74 0.79
CA SER A 221 12.65 21.01 0.98
C SER A 221 12.90 21.22 2.47
N LEU A 222 14.15 21.52 2.85
CA LEU A 222 14.54 21.81 4.21
C LEU A 222 13.59 22.84 4.83
N ILE A 223 12.88 22.43 5.86
CA ILE A 223 12.12 23.36 6.70
C ILE A 223 13.16 24.22 7.43
N HIS A 224 13.39 25.43 6.95
CA HIS A 224 14.04 26.46 7.76
C HIS A 224 12.99 27.03 8.72
N ILE A 225 13.09 26.64 9.97
CA ILE A 225 12.38 27.27 11.09
C ILE A 225 13.12 28.52 11.48
#